data_3d9f489a5990018c07d3da9eb76dd87d
#
_entry.id   3d9f489a5990018c07d3da9eb76dd87d
#
_cell.length_a   1.000
_cell.length_b   1.000
_cell.length_c   1.000
_cell.angle_alpha   90.00
_cell.angle_beta   90.00
_cell.angle_gamma   90.00
#
_symmetry.space_group_name_H-M   'P 1'
#
loop_
_entity.id
_entity.type
_entity.pdbx_description
1 polymer ?
#
loop_
_entity_poly.entity_id
_entity_poly.type
_entity_poly.pdbx_seq_one_letter_code
_entity_poly.pdbx_strand_id
1 'polypeptide(L)'
;MATIKDIAKKANVSQATVSRILNYDPTLSVNDETRKRVFAAAEALNYTKHKQKNSRHYSGKNVAVIFFGNQIQEINDSYYYSIRDGIEEKLSEQKINAVLYYGHNEWNDIEDCIGVLVLGGDQYAKDEISKLKKLSIPVVFVDSNMLKENFSCVYSDFSSVVDSIISHFIAHGSKRIGMLAGELPNASGTSHDFRLEDFKRCMKDRGLYDDKRVFIGAYDPDSGYAAIRQALNSVSRNDFPDALLISNDAMAIGALKAFKEAEIDVPKDVSIISFNDTISAQYANPPLS
;
A
#
# COMPACT_ATOMS: atom_id res chain seq x y z
N MET A 1 9.16 -23.83 -15.34
CA MET A 1 9.42 -22.52 -14.74
C MET A 1 9.12 -21.45 -15.79
N ALA A 2 8.29 -20.46 -15.48
CA ALA A 2 7.94 -19.42 -16.44
C ALA A 2 9.13 -18.53 -16.78
N THR A 3 9.20 -18.04 -18.00
CA THR A 3 10.29 -17.20 -18.53
C THR A 3 9.79 -15.82 -18.94
N ILE A 4 10.69 -14.86 -19.10
CA ILE A 4 10.36 -13.54 -19.68
C ILE A 4 9.66 -13.69 -21.04
N LYS A 5 10.01 -14.73 -21.82
CA LYS A 5 9.39 -15.04 -23.10
C LYS A 5 7.90 -15.44 -22.94
N ASP A 6 7.59 -16.18 -21.89
CA ASP A 6 6.21 -16.63 -21.62
C ASP A 6 5.34 -15.44 -21.17
N ILE A 7 5.91 -14.56 -20.34
CA ILE A 7 5.24 -13.31 -19.93
C ILE A 7 5.00 -12.42 -21.14
N ALA A 8 6.03 -12.23 -21.98
CA ALA A 8 5.94 -11.40 -23.19
C ALA A 8 4.81 -11.88 -24.12
N LYS A 9 4.71 -13.21 -24.30
CA LYS A 9 3.64 -13.83 -25.08
C LYS A 9 2.26 -13.58 -24.45
N LYS A 10 2.12 -13.78 -23.13
CA LYS A 10 0.85 -13.63 -22.41
C LYS A 10 0.39 -12.17 -22.32
N ALA A 11 1.31 -11.24 -22.09
CA ALA A 11 1.04 -9.80 -22.02
C ALA A 11 0.98 -9.11 -23.39
N ASN A 12 1.29 -9.83 -24.48
CA ASN A 12 1.36 -9.30 -25.86
C ASN A 12 2.29 -8.08 -25.98
N VAL A 13 3.51 -8.21 -25.47
CA VAL A 13 4.58 -7.19 -25.56
C VAL A 13 5.92 -7.84 -25.88
N SER A 14 6.95 -7.02 -26.18
CA SER A 14 8.31 -7.55 -26.42
C SER A 14 8.95 -8.03 -25.10
N GLN A 15 9.88 -8.99 -25.21
CA GLN A 15 10.68 -9.44 -24.06
C GLN A 15 11.49 -8.31 -23.43
N ALA A 16 11.96 -7.36 -24.26
CA ALA A 16 12.66 -6.18 -23.77
C ALA A 16 11.73 -5.28 -22.94
N THR A 17 10.48 -5.10 -23.38
CA THR A 17 9.45 -4.34 -22.64
C THR A 17 9.16 -5.02 -21.31
N VAL A 18 8.95 -6.35 -21.29
CA VAL A 18 8.76 -7.11 -20.04
C VAL A 18 9.95 -6.93 -19.10
N SER A 19 11.17 -7.12 -19.61
CA SER A 19 12.38 -6.98 -18.80
C SER A 19 12.50 -5.60 -18.18
N ARG A 20 12.24 -4.54 -18.96
CA ARG A 20 12.33 -3.16 -18.48
C ARG A 20 11.23 -2.83 -17.47
N ILE A 21 10.00 -3.30 -17.68
CA ILE A 21 8.89 -3.13 -16.73
C ILE A 21 9.20 -3.85 -15.42
N LEU A 22 9.61 -5.12 -15.47
CA LEU A 22 9.94 -5.91 -14.28
C LEU A 22 11.21 -5.40 -13.56
N ASN A 23 12.03 -4.58 -14.21
CA ASN A 23 13.18 -3.92 -13.60
C ASN A 23 12.90 -2.47 -13.19
N TYR A 24 11.64 -2.01 -13.28
CA TYR A 24 11.23 -0.65 -12.93
C TYR A 24 12.08 0.43 -13.64
N ASP A 25 12.41 0.22 -14.92
CA ASP A 25 13.22 1.15 -15.69
C ASP A 25 12.49 2.50 -15.86
N PRO A 26 12.98 3.58 -15.22
CA PRO A 26 12.31 4.88 -15.23
C PRO A 26 12.33 5.55 -16.61
N THR A 27 13.22 5.09 -17.51
CA THR A 27 13.33 5.64 -18.87
C THR A 27 12.34 4.99 -19.84
N LEU A 28 11.59 3.97 -19.40
CA LEU A 28 10.62 3.28 -20.24
C LEU A 28 9.28 4.00 -20.27
N SER A 29 8.97 4.64 -21.38
CA SER A 29 7.65 5.22 -21.63
C SER A 29 6.69 4.16 -22.16
N VAL A 30 5.81 3.65 -21.30
CA VAL A 30 4.68 2.77 -21.64
C VAL A 30 3.48 3.20 -20.81
N ASN A 31 2.26 2.98 -21.34
CA ASN A 31 1.04 3.28 -20.60
C ASN A 31 0.85 2.29 -19.43
N ASP A 32 0.07 2.73 -18.45
CA ASP A 32 -0.19 1.94 -17.22
C ASP A 32 -0.91 0.64 -17.52
N GLU A 33 -1.78 0.60 -18.51
CA GLU A 33 -2.45 -0.62 -18.95
C GLU A 33 -1.45 -1.69 -19.40
N THR A 34 -0.40 -1.31 -20.12
CA THR A 34 0.67 -2.23 -20.53
C THR A 34 1.48 -2.71 -19.32
N ARG A 35 1.76 -1.84 -18.34
CA ARG A 35 2.40 -2.24 -17.08
C ARG A 35 1.54 -3.25 -16.34
N LYS A 36 0.25 -2.94 -16.11
CA LYS A 36 -0.71 -3.83 -15.45
C LYS A 36 -0.78 -5.21 -16.14
N ARG A 37 -0.85 -5.27 -17.48
CA ARG A 37 -0.87 -6.54 -18.22
C ARG A 37 0.39 -7.38 -18.03
N VAL A 38 1.57 -6.75 -18.00
CA VAL A 38 2.83 -7.48 -17.80
C VAL A 38 2.89 -8.07 -16.40
N PHE A 39 2.52 -7.32 -15.36
CA PHE A 39 2.52 -7.83 -13.99
C PHE A 39 1.45 -8.91 -13.77
N ALA A 40 0.24 -8.73 -14.28
CA ALA A 40 -0.80 -9.75 -14.23
C ALA A 40 -0.39 -11.05 -14.96
N ALA A 41 0.34 -10.92 -16.09
CA ALA A 41 0.87 -12.08 -16.79
C ALA A 41 1.99 -12.79 -16.01
N ALA A 42 2.84 -12.04 -15.33
CA ALA A 42 3.91 -12.58 -14.49
C ALA A 42 3.33 -13.34 -13.28
N GLU A 43 2.34 -12.74 -12.61
CA GLU A 43 1.63 -13.34 -11.47
C GLU A 43 0.90 -14.63 -11.89
N ALA A 44 0.10 -14.58 -12.95
CA ALA A 44 -0.66 -15.74 -13.46
C ALA A 44 0.23 -16.89 -13.97
N LEU A 45 1.52 -16.63 -14.19
CA LEU A 45 2.52 -17.64 -14.58
C LEU A 45 3.41 -18.05 -13.39
N ASN A 46 3.15 -17.56 -12.20
CA ASN A 46 4.00 -17.72 -11.00
C ASN A 46 5.47 -17.45 -11.35
N TYR A 47 5.72 -16.34 -12.09
CA TYR A 47 7.05 -15.97 -12.50
C TYR A 47 7.82 -15.40 -11.31
N THR A 48 8.68 -16.21 -10.72
CA THR A 48 9.70 -15.73 -9.80
C THR A 48 10.88 -15.22 -10.61
N LYS A 49 11.15 -13.92 -10.50
CA LYS A 49 12.33 -13.32 -11.13
C LYS A 49 13.57 -14.00 -10.57
N HIS A 50 14.15 -14.93 -11.33
CA HIS A 50 15.52 -15.31 -11.06
C HIS A 50 16.34 -14.03 -11.20
N LYS A 51 16.85 -13.51 -10.08
CA LYS A 51 17.86 -12.46 -10.09
C LYS A 51 18.95 -12.87 -11.04
N GLN A 52 18.92 -12.39 -12.30
CA GLN A 52 20.12 -12.36 -13.09
C GLN A 52 21.10 -11.53 -12.27
N LYS A 53 22.19 -12.21 -11.94
CA LYS A 53 23.38 -11.72 -11.26
C LYS A 53 23.85 -10.38 -11.85
N ASN A 54 23.28 -9.27 -11.46
CA ASN A 54 24.09 -8.11 -11.20
C ASN A 54 24.62 -8.28 -9.78
N SER A 55 25.38 -9.34 -9.58
CA SER A 55 26.16 -9.57 -8.37
C SER A 55 27.32 -8.57 -8.36
N ARG A 56 27.04 -7.37 -7.88
CA ARG A 56 28.07 -6.73 -7.07
C ARG A 56 28.35 -7.77 -5.98
N HIS A 57 29.55 -8.31 -5.94
CA HIS A 57 29.99 -9.27 -4.93
C HIS A 57 29.92 -8.61 -3.55
N TYR A 58 28.74 -8.61 -2.95
CA TYR A 58 28.59 -8.31 -1.54
C TYR A 58 29.09 -9.53 -0.75
N SER A 59 29.57 -9.32 0.44
CA SER A 59 30.29 -10.24 1.35
C SER A 59 29.57 -11.53 1.72
N GLY A 60 28.71 -12.09 0.88
CA GLY A 60 27.98 -13.33 1.10
C GLY A 60 26.81 -13.24 2.11
N LYS A 61 26.50 -12.07 2.65
CA LYS A 61 25.39 -11.89 3.58
C LYS A 61 24.12 -11.46 2.83
N ASN A 62 23.05 -12.22 3.03
CA ASN A 62 21.72 -11.93 2.47
C ASN A 62 20.73 -11.60 3.59
N VAL A 63 19.82 -10.67 3.35
CA VAL A 63 18.62 -10.44 4.16
C VAL A 63 17.41 -10.72 3.27
N ALA A 64 16.51 -11.56 3.74
CA ALA A 64 15.23 -11.80 3.07
C ALA A 64 14.31 -10.60 3.31
N VAL A 65 13.68 -10.11 2.26
CA VAL A 65 12.64 -9.07 2.34
C VAL A 65 11.35 -9.68 1.78
N ILE A 66 10.39 -9.94 2.65
CA ILE A 66 9.10 -10.53 2.29
C ILE A 66 8.09 -9.40 2.20
N PHE A 67 7.39 -9.30 1.07
CA PHE A 67 6.27 -8.40 0.88
C PHE A 67 5.02 -9.23 0.55
N PHE A 68 4.01 -9.20 1.43
CA PHE A 68 2.79 -9.98 1.23
C PHE A 68 1.84 -9.38 0.18
N GLY A 69 2.02 -8.12 -0.18
CA GLY A 69 1.38 -7.53 -1.35
C GLY A 69 1.93 -8.08 -2.67
N ASN A 70 1.30 -7.70 -3.76
CA ASN A 70 1.77 -8.01 -5.11
C ASN A 70 2.36 -6.77 -5.80
N GLN A 71 3.07 -6.99 -6.91
CA GLN A 71 3.71 -5.91 -7.66
C GLN A 71 2.71 -4.89 -8.24
N ILE A 72 1.45 -5.29 -8.48
CA ILE A 72 0.39 -4.38 -8.96
C ILE A 72 0.01 -3.40 -7.85
N GLN A 73 -0.04 -3.85 -6.60
CA GLN A 73 -0.30 -2.98 -5.45
C GLN A 73 0.80 -1.93 -5.27
N GLU A 74 2.09 -2.30 -5.45
CA GLU A 74 3.20 -1.32 -5.41
C GLU A 74 3.10 -0.26 -6.51
N ILE A 75 2.50 -0.57 -7.67
CA ILE A 75 2.32 0.40 -8.76
C ILE A 75 1.17 1.36 -8.46
N ASN A 76 0.09 0.83 -7.89
CA ASN A 76 -1.10 1.61 -7.57
C ASN A 76 -0.87 2.54 -6.37
N ASP A 77 -0.03 2.10 -5.42
CA ASP A 77 0.41 2.89 -4.27
C ASP A 77 1.92 2.73 -4.07
N SER A 78 2.67 3.80 -4.26
CA SER A 78 4.14 3.81 -4.16
C SER A 78 4.67 3.74 -2.71
N TYR A 79 3.81 3.65 -1.69
CA TYR A 79 4.19 3.64 -0.29
C TYR A 79 5.14 2.48 0.06
N TYR A 80 4.71 1.25 -0.21
CA TYR A 80 5.55 0.07 0.05
C TYR A 80 6.78 0.00 -0.85
N TYR A 81 6.68 0.52 -2.07
CA TYR A 81 7.84 0.68 -2.94
C TYR A 81 8.90 1.58 -2.27
N SER A 82 8.51 2.72 -1.71
CA SER A 82 9.43 3.65 -1.05
C SER A 82 10.09 3.04 0.19
N ILE A 83 9.33 2.29 0.99
CA ILE A 83 9.88 1.55 2.15
C ILE A 83 10.90 0.52 1.68
N ARG A 84 10.57 -0.26 0.67
CA ARG A 84 11.46 -1.29 0.12
C ARG A 84 12.72 -0.69 -0.49
N ASP A 85 12.60 0.38 -1.25
CA ASP A 85 13.74 1.10 -1.83
C ASP A 85 14.70 1.59 -0.74
N GLY A 86 14.19 2.21 0.32
CA GLY A 86 14.99 2.61 1.48
C GLY A 86 15.67 1.44 2.21
N ILE A 87 14.98 0.28 2.30
CA ILE A 87 15.58 -0.93 2.85
C ILE A 87 16.73 -1.43 1.95
N GLU A 88 16.50 -1.51 0.63
CA GLU A 88 17.52 -1.96 -0.33
C GLU A 88 18.73 -1.04 -0.34
N GLU A 89 18.51 0.28 -0.30
CA GLU A 89 19.59 1.28 -0.18
C GLU A 89 20.41 1.05 1.10
N LYS A 90 19.74 0.90 2.25
CA LYS A 90 20.40 0.75 3.55
C LYS A 90 21.18 -0.57 3.67
N LEU A 91 20.60 -1.65 3.16
CA LEU A 91 21.31 -2.94 3.08
C LEU A 91 22.53 -2.84 2.16
N SER A 92 22.40 -2.14 1.02
CA SER A 92 23.51 -1.92 0.08
C SER A 92 24.66 -1.14 0.71
N GLU A 93 24.38 -0.08 1.49
CA GLU A 93 25.40 0.66 2.26
C GLU A 93 26.19 -0.27 3.20
N GLN A 94 25.51 -1.24 3.80
CA GLN A 94 26.13 -2.23 4.69
C GLN A 94 26.76 -3.41 3.95
N LYS A 95 26.79 -3.39 2.60
CA LYS A 95 27.27 -4.50 1.74
C LYS A 95 26.50 -5.80 1.98
N ILE A 96 25.22 -5.71 2.29
CA ILE A 96 24.30 -6.82 2.46
C ILE A 96 23.38 -6.87 1.22
N ASN A 97 23.07 -8.06 0.74
CA ASN A 97 22.19 -8.24 -0.40
C ASN A 97 20.75 -8.48 0.06
N ALA A 98 19.77 -7.75 -0.51
CA ALA A 98 18.36 -8.01 -0.33
C ALA A 98 17.88 -9.13 -1.24
N VAL A 99 17.19 -10.13 -0.69
CA VAL A 99 16.52 -11.21 -1.44
C VAL A 99 15.02 -11.00 -1.30
N LEU A 100 14.35 -10.62 -2.40
CA LEU A 100 12.94 -10.25 -2.38
C LEU A 100 12.03 -11.47 -2.59
N TYR A 101 11.00 -11.57 -1.75
CA TYR A 101 9.91 -12.54 -1.86
C TYR A 101 8.58 -11.79 -1.94
N TYR A 102 7.72 -12.17 -2.88
CA TYR A 102 6.41 -11.56 -3.08
C TYR A 102 5.28 -12.56 -2.83
N GLY A 103 4.21 -12.07 -2.19
CA GLY A 103 3.00 -12.85 -1.94
C GLY A 103 3.23 -14.02 -0.99
N HIS A 104 2.28 -14.95 -1.02
CA HIS A 104 2.24 -16.13 -0.16
C HIS A 104 3.04 -17.33 -0.72
N ASN A 105 4.07 -17.07 -1.52
CA ASN A 105 4.89 -18.10 -2.14
C ASN A 105 5.81 -18.80 -1.12
N GLU A 106 6.33 -19.98 -1.50
CA GLU A 106 7.35 -20.65 -0.70
C GLU A 106 8.61 -19.79 -0.62
N TRP A 107 9.14 -19.64 0.59
CA TRP A 107 10.35 -18.88 0.86
C TRP A 107 11.57 -19.82 0.84
N ASN A 108 11.87 -20.34 -0.35
CA ASN A 108 12.99 -21.23 -0.53
C ASN A 108 14.31 -20.52 -0.16
N ASP A 109 15.17 -21.23 0.54
CA ASP A 109 16.51 -20.77 0.96
C ASP A 109 16.49 -19.56 1.92
N ILE A 110 15.35 -19.27 2.59
CA ILE A 110 15.25 -18.17 3.54
C ILE A 110 16.19 -18.35 4.73
N GLU A 111 16.46 -19.59 5.14
CA GLU A 111 17.38 -19.92 6.25
C GLU A 111 18.85 -19.65 5.90
N ASP A 112 19.20 -19.49 4.62
CA ASP A 112 20.52 -19.06 4.18
C ASP A 112 20.73 -17.54 4.37
N CYS A 113 19.68 -16.82 4.75
CA CYS A 113 19.77 -15.40 5.06
C CYS A 113 20.20 -15.18 6.52
N ILE A 114 20.80 -14.00 6.79
CA ILE A 114 21.18 -13.60 8.16
C ILE A 114 20.01 -13.02 8.96
N GLY A 115 18.87 -12.75 8.31
CA GLY A 115 17.65 -12.23 8.91
C GLY A 115 16.57 -12.00 7.87
N VAL A 116 15.37 -11.69 8.36
CA VAL A 116 14.16 -11.47 7.56
C VAL A 116 13.54 -10.13 7.92
N LEU A 117 13.22 -9.33 6.92
CA LEU A 117 12.35 -8.16 7.01
C LEU A 117 11.00 -8.50 6.37
N VAL A 118 9.91 -8.29 7.09
CA VAL A 118 8.55 -8.57 6.61
C VAL A 118 7.82 -7.26 6.45
N LEU A 119 7.44 -6.92 5.22
CA LEU A 119 6.74 -5.68 4.88
C LEU A 119 5.26 -5.95 4.64
N GLY A 120 4.45 -5.01 5.06
CA GLY A 120 3.02 -4.99 4.80
C GLY A 120 2.18 -5.10 6.06
N GLY A 121 0.90 -4.70 5.93
CA GLY A 121 -0.08 -4.72 7.01
C GLY A 121 -0.60 -6.12 7.35
N ASP A 122 -1.85 -6.21 7.81
CA ASP A 122 -2.47 -7.42 8.38
C ASP A 122 -2.80 -8.54 7.35
N GLN A 123 -2.04 -8.65 6.27
CA GLN A 123 -2.30 -9.62 5.19
C GLN A 123 -1.77 -11.03 5.48
N TYR A 124 -1.18 -11.24 6.65
CA TYR A 124 -0.54 -12.51 7.02
C TYR A 124 -1.56 -13.59 7.33
N ALA A 125 -1.37 -14.77 6.76
CA ALA A 125 -2.07 -15.96 7.21
C ALA A 125 -1.45 -16.50 8.52
N LYS A 126 -2.27 -17.15 9.36
CA LYS A 126 -1.79 -17.71 10.65
C LYS A 126 -0.67 -18.74 10.48
N ASP A 127 -0.69 -19.49 9.41
CA ASP A 127 0.36 -20.45 9.08
C ASP A 127 1.67 -19.78 8.69
N GLU A 128 1.64 -18.61 8.03
CA GLU A 128 2.83 -17.84 7.69
C GLU A 128 3.50 -17.27 8.94
N ILE A 129 2.73 -16.70 9.86
CA ILE A 129 3.23 -16.28 11.16
C ILE A 129 3.87 -17.47 11.90
N SER A 130 3.22 -18.65 11.84
CA SER A 130 3.75 -19.87 12.46
C SER A 130 5.05 -20.35 11.79
N LYS A 131 5.21 -20.17 10.48
CA LYS A 131 6.46 -20.46 9.75
C LYS A 131 7.57 -19.48 10.17
N LEU A 132 7.26 -18.17 10.20
CA LEU A 132 8.23 -17.15 10.63
C LEU A 132 8.71 -17.35 12.06
N LYS A 133 7.84 -17.81 13.00
CA LYS A 133 8.23 -18.15 14.38
C LYS A 133 9.19 -19.33 14.50
N LYS A 134 9.24 -20.20 13.50
CA LYS A 134 10.12 -21.39 13.50
C LYS A 134 11.51 -21.10 12.93
N LEU A 135 11.71 -19.95 12.29
CA LEU A 135 13.02 -19.58 11.76
C LEU A 135 14.03 -19.39 12.89
N SER A 136 15.23 -19.87 12.67
CA SER A 136 16.35 -19.69 13.61
C SER A 136 17.06 -18.35 13.46
N ILE A 137 16.69 -17.56 12.47
CA ILE A 137 17.23 -16.24 12.14
C ILE A 137 16.29 -15.11 12.61
N PRO A 138 16.82 -13.91 12.91
CA PRO A 138 16.01 -12.77 13.33
C PRO A 138 14.95 -12.38 12.30
N VAL A 139 13.72 -12.09 12.78
CA VAL A 139 12.61 -11.59 11.98
C VAL A 139 12.17 -10.24 12.52
N VAL A 140 12.08 -9.24 11.66
CA VAL A 140 11.60 -7.89 12.00
C VAL A 140 10.47 -7.51 11.04
N PHE A 141 9.35 -7.08 11.60
CA PHE A 141 8.24 -6.54 10.82
C PHE A 141 8.40 -5.05 10.61
N VAL A 142 8.07 -4.59 9.41
CA VAL A 142 8.09 -3.18 9.02
C VAL A 142 6.68 -2.78 8.60
N ASP A 143 6.20 -1.68 9.16
CA ASP A 143 4.85 -1.15 8.97
C ASP A 143 3.73 -2.05 9.53
N SER A 144 4.05 -2.85 10.54
CA SER A 144 3.07 -3.71 11.22
C SER A 144 3.40 -3.86 12.68
N ASN A 145 2.39 -3.72 13.56
CA ASN A 145 2.55 -3.95 14.99
C ASN A 145 2.37 -5.43 15.33
N MET A 146 3.45 -6.17 15.40
CA MET A 146 3.49 -7.61 15.69
C MET A 146 4.03 -7.93 17.10
N LEU A 147 4.00 -6.95 18.02
CA LEU A 147 4.47 -7.14 19.41
C LEU A 147 3.68 -8.24 20.14
N LYS A 148 2.38 -8.36 19.90
CA LYS A 148 1.53 -9.42 20.49
C LYS A 148 1.94 -10.83 20.05
N GLU A 149 2.58 -10.93 18.88
CA GLU A 149 3.10 -12.17 18.32
C GLU A 149 4.57 -12.42 18.71
N ASN A 150 5.14 -11.57 19.59
CA ASN A 150 6.54 -11.60 20.04
C ASN A 150 7.59 -11.38 18.93
N PHE A 151 7.27 -10.63 17.91
CA PHE A 151 8.25 -10.18 16.92
C PHE A 151 8.75 -8.77 17.23
N SER A 152 9.98 -8.47 16.82
CA SER A 152 10.45 -7.10 16.69
C SER A 152 9.74 -6.42 15.53
N CYS A 153 9.37 -5.15 15.71
CA CYS A 153 8.69 -4.41 14.64
C CYS A 153 9.03 -2.92 14.68
N VAL A 154 8.96 -2.30 13.50
CA VAL A 154 9.02 -0.85 13.31
C VAL A 154 7.76 -0.43 12.57
N TYR A 155 6.98 0.48 13.14
CA TYR A 155 5.72 0.93 12.56
C TYR A 155 5.43 2.37 12.96
N SER A 156 4.58 3.04 12.17
CA SER A 156 4.15 4.42 12.42
C SER A 156 3.08 4.46 13.51
N ASP A 157 3.11 5.47 14.37
CA ASP A 157 2.05 5.73 15.35
C ASP A 157 0.85 6.40 14.68
N PHE A 158 0.08 5.60 13.94
CA PHE A 158 -1.12 6.10 13.25
C PHE A 158 -2.20 6.59 14.22
N SER A 159 -2.25 6.06 15.44
CA SER A 159 -3.27 6.43 16.42
C SER A 159 -3.17 7.90 16.81
N SER A 160 -1.97 8.38 17.14
CA SER A 160 -1.75 9.80 17.47
C SER A 160 -1.93 10.72 16.26
N VAL A 161 -1.57 10.25 15.06
CA VAL A 161 -1.75 11.01 13.81
C VAL A 161 -3.22 11.17 13.47
N VAL A 162 -4.02 10.09 13.52
CA VAL A 162 -5.47 10.16 13.29
C VAL A 162 -6.15 11.13 14.26
N ASP A 163 -5.79 11.08 15.54
CA ASP A 163 -6.33 12.02 16.53
C ASP A 163 -5.97 13.48 16.22
N SER A 164 -4.73 13.70 15.79
CA SER A 164 -4.25 15.03 15.40
C SER A 164 -4.98 15.58 14.18
N ILE A 165 -5.23 14.73 13.15
CA ILE A 165 -5.96 15.11 11.94
C ILE A 165 -7.41 15.47 12.29
N ILE A 166 -8.10 14.65 13.09
CA ILE A 166 -9.48 14.94 13.53
C ILE A 166 -9.52 16.25 14.30
N SER A 167 -8.57 16.48 15.23
CA SER A 167 -8.46 17.72 15.97
C SER A 167 -8.23 18.93 15.06
N HIS A 168 -7.41 18.76 14.02
CA HIS A 168 -7.18 19.79 13.01
C HIS A 168 -8.48 20.14 12.26
N PHE A 169 -9.23 19.16 11.77
CA PHE A 169 -10.51 19.41 11.10
C PHE A 169 -11.50 20.16 12.00
N ILE A 170 -11.61 19.73 13.27
CA ILE A 170 -12.50 20.40 14.25
C ILE A 170 -12.07 21.86 14.48
N ALA A 171 -10.76 22.10 14.65
CA ALA A 171 -10.20 23.45 14.87
C ALA A 171 -10.47 24.39 13.68
N HIS A 172 -10.60 23.84 12.46
CA HIS A 172 -10.94 24.58 11.25
C HIS A 172 -12.45 24.64 10.95
N GLY A 173 -13.28 24.20 11.90
CA GLY A 173 -14.74 24.38 11.85
C GLY A 173 -15.50 23.24 11.19
N SER A 174 -14.85 22.13 10.83
CA SER A 174 -15.53 20.96 10.28
C SER A 174 -16.43 20.31 11.33
N LYS A 175 -17.65 19.94 10.93
CA LYS A 175 -18.68 19.37 11.81
C LYS A 175 -19.06 17.95 11.41
N ARG A 176 -18.88 17.61 10.15
CA ARG A 176 -19.25 16.31 9.56
C ARG A 176 -17.98 15.67 9.00
N ILE A 177 -17.18 15.11 9.91
CA ILE A 177 -15.93 14.47 9.54
C ILE A 177 -16.22 13.02 9.16
N GLY A 178 -15.76 12.60 7.99
CA GLY A 178 -15.85 11.25 7.48
C GLY A 178 -14.49 10.63 7.21
N MET A 179 -14.50 9.35 6.84
CA MET A 179 -13.29 8.63 6.44
C MET A 179 -13.54 7.79 5.20
N LEU A 180 -12.59 7.83 4.26
CA LEU A 180 -12.46 6.83 3.20
C LEU A 180 -11.33 5.88 3.60
N ALA A 181 -11.72 4.72 4.14
CA ALA A 181 -10.80 3.68 4.58
C ALA A 181 -10.54 2.67 3.47
N GLY A 182 -9.44 1.93 3.59
CA GLY A 182 -9.07 0.88 2.65
C GLY A 182 -9.34 -0.51 3.23
N GLU A 183 -9.84 -1.42 2.40
CA GLU A 183 -9.94 -2.84 2.71
C GLU A 183 -9.44 -3.67 1.53
N LEU A 184 -8.71 -4.75 1.82
CA LEU A 184 -8.29 -5.73 0.82
C LEU A 184 -8.68 -7.13 1.29
N PRO A 185 -9.09 -8.02 0.37
CA PRO A 185 -9.21 -9.43 0.69
C PRO A 185 -7.86 -9.98 1.17
N ASN A 186 -7.87 -10.74 2.26
CA ASN A 186 -6.71 -11.45 2.74
C ASN A 186 -7.03 -12.94 2.98
N ALA A 187 -6.03 -13.75 3.30
CA ALA A 187 -6.19 -15.18 3.52
C ALA A 187 -7.12 -15.55 4.71
N SER A 188 -7.38 -14.61 5.61
CA SER A 188 -8.26 -14.79 6.78
C SER A 188 -9.63 -14.12 6.62
N GLY A 189 -9.92 -13.51 5.45
CA GLY A 189 -11.18 -12.79 5.19
C GLY A 189 -10.91 -11.42 4.56
N THR A 190 -11.11 -10.34 5.31
CA THR A 190 -10.86 -8.96 4.88
C THR A 190 -9.82 -8.33 5.81
N SER A 191 -8.83 -7.67 5.25
CA SER A 191 -7.91 -6.85 6.05
C SER A 191 -8.65 -5.62 6.55
N HIS A 192 -8.46 -5.28 7.82
CA HIS A 192 -9.02 -4.06 8.38
C HIS A 192 -7.95 -2.96 8.41
N ASP A 193 -8.34 -1.77 7.95
CA ASP A 193 -7.52 -0.58 8.13
C ASP A 193 -7.55 -0.17 9.61
N PHE A 194 -6.44 -0.34 10.33
CA PHE A 194 -6.37 0.02 11.75
C PHE A 194 -6.55 1.53 11.98
N ARG A 195 -6.29 2.38 10.97
CA ARG A 195 -6.62 3.82 11.02
C ARG A 195 -8.13 4.04 11.12
N LEU A 196 -8.94 3.13 10.54
CA LEU A 196 -10.40 3.17 10.67
C LEU A 196 -10.84 2.89 12.12
N GLU A 197 -10.20 1.94 12.80
CA GLU A 197 -10.52 1.67 14.21
C GLU A 197 -10.13 2.86 15.11
N ASP A 198 -8.98 3.48 14.85
CA ASP A 198 -8.57 4.70 15.54
C ASP A 198 -9.51 5.86 15.24
N PHE A 199 -9.91 6.05 13.97
CA PHE A 199 -10.89 7.05 13.58
C PHE A 199 -12.22 6.84 14.31
N LYS A 200 -12.78 5.63 14.30
CA LYS A 200 -14.03 5.30 15.01
C LYS A 200 -13.93 5.60 16.49
N ARG A 201 -12.83 5.22 17.14
CA ARG A 201 -12.58 5.48 18.55
C ARG A 201 -12.53 6.99 18.82
N CYS A 202 -11.68 7.73 18.12
CA CYS A 202 -11.50 9.16 18.29
C CYS A 202 -12.77 9.96 18.05
N MET A 203 -13.57 9.58 17.05
CA MET A 203 -14.86 10.22 16.75
C MET A 203 -15.94 9.89 17.77
N LYS A 204 -15.99 8.64 18.28
CA LYS A 204 -16.92 8.25 19.35
C LYS A 204 -16.62 8.98 20.65
N ASP A 205 -15.34 9.07 21.04
CA ASP A 205 -14.89 9.78 22.25
C ASP A 205 -15.31 11.27 22.22
N ARG A 206 -15.46 11.84 21.04
CA ARG A 206 -15.93 13.23 20.82
C ARG A 206 -17.43 13.36 20.57
N GLY A 207 -18.17 12.25 20.51
CA GLY A 207 -19.62 12.24 20.21
C GLY A 207 -19.95 12.64 18.76
N LEU A 208 -18.99 12.51 17.84
CA LEU A 208 -19.11 12.95 16.43
C LEU A 208 -19.17 11.78 15.43
N TYR A 209 -19.09 10.54 15.89
CA TYR A 209 -19.09 9.37 15.01
C TYR A 209 -20.46 9.17 14.34
N ASP A 210 -20.42 8.95 13.03
CA ASP A 210 -21.55 8.57 12.20
C ASP A 210 -21.08 7.54 11.17
N ASP A 211 -21.64 6.34 11.21
CA ASP A 211 -21.27 5.23 10.31
C ASP A 211 -21.58 5.52 8.82
N LYS A 212 -22.56 6.38 8.56
CA LYS A 212 -22.90 6.84 7.20
C LYS A 212 -21.80 7.67 6.54
N ARG A 213 -20.82 8.13 7.31
CA ARG A 213 -19.67 8.93 6.85
C ARG A 213 -18.38 8.10 6.72
N VAL A 214 -18.50 6.77 6.80
CA VAL A 214 -17.39 5.86 6.55
C VAL A 214 -17.59 5.20 5.19
N PHE A 215 -16.60 5.37 4.32
CA PHE A 215 -16.59 4.82 2.97
C PHE A 215 -15.42 3.86 2.84
N ILE A 216 -15.53 2.86 1.97
CA ILE A 216 -14.51 1.82 1.82
C ILE A 216 -14.04 1.77 0.37
N GLY A 217 -12.73 1.77 0.19
CA GLY A 217 -12.01 1.54 -1.06
C GLY A 217 -11.02 0.38 -0.94
N ALA A 218 -10.17 0.19 -1.95
CA ALA A 218 -9.21 -0.91 -2.04
C ALA A 218 -7.75 -0.40 -2.24
N TYR A 219 -7.43 0.75 -1.66
CA TYR A 219 -6.12 1.42 -1.71
C TYR A 219 -5.64 1.83 -3.12
N ASP A 220 -6.50 1.86 -4.12
CA ASP A 220 -6.19 2.32 -5.47
C ASP A 220 -7.10 3.49 -5.91
N PRO A 221 -6.72 4.25 -6.96
CA PRO A 221 -7.48 5.41 -7.41
C PRO A 221 -8.88 5.08 -7.90
N ASP A 222 -9.07 3.94 -8.57
CA ASP A 222 -10.36 3.55 -9.15
C ASP A 222 -11.37 3.25 -8.03
N SER A 223 -10.94 2.57 -6.97
CA SER A 223 -11.78 2.28 -5.80
C SER A 223 -12.11 3.53 -5.00
N GLY A 224 -11.15 4.45 -4.85
CA GLY A 224 -11.39 5.76 -4.22
C GLY A 224 -12.44 6.58 -4.98
N TYR A 225 -12.31 6.63 -6.30
CA TYR A 225 -13.31 7.26 -7.18
C TYR A 225 -14.69 6.61 -7.03
N ALA A 226 -14.78 5.28 -7.13
CA ALA A 226 -16.04 4.55 -7.05
C ALA A 226 -16.71 4.74 -5.69
N ALA A 227 -15.98 4.67 -4.59
CA ALA A 227 -16.50 4.86 -3.24
C ALA A 227 -17.11 6.25 -3.05
N ILE A 228 -16.42 7.31 -3.48
CA ILE A 228 -16.95 8.68 -3.39
C ILE A 228 -18.16 8.88 -4.33
N ARG A 229 -18.12 8.34 -5.55
CA ARG A 229 -19.29 8.40 -6.45
C ARG A 229 -20.52 7.71 -5.85
N GLN A 230 -20.33 6.57 -5.21
CA GLN A 230 -21.41 5.87 -4.50
C GLN A 230 -21.91 6.69 -3.31
N ALA A 231 -21.01 7.25 -2.51
CA ALA A 231 -21.35 8.09 -1.37
C ALA A 231 -22.18 9.32 -1.77
N LEU A 232 -21.79 10.01 -2.85
CA LEU A 232 -22.51 11.17 -3.39
C LEU A 232 -23.91 10.83 -3.87
N ASN A 233 -24.17 9.58 -4.27
CA ASN A 233 -25.50 9.12 -4.68
C ASN A 233 -26.37 8.63 -3.52
N SER A 234 -25.76 8.20 -2.40
CA SER A 234 -26.46 7.55 -1.28
C SER A 234 -26.62 8.43 -0.04
N VAL A 235 -25.74 9.42 0.15
CA VAL A 235 -25.73 10.33 1.29
C VAL A 235 -26.30 11.68 0.84
N SER A 236 -27.24 12.26 1.61
CA SER A 236 -27.77 13.58 1.29
C SER A 236 -26.64 14.64 1.34
N ARG A 237 -26.74 15.69 0.53
CA ARG A 237 -25.74 16.76 0.52
C ARG A 237 -25.57 17.43 1.89
N ASN A 238 -26.62 17.49 2.70
CA ASN A 238 -26.57 18.07 4.04
C ASN A 238 -25.87 17.17 5.07
N ASP A 239 -25.87 15.85 4.84
CA ASP A 239 -25.23 14.86 5.71
C ASP A 239 -23.84 14.46 5.24
N PHE A 240 -23.50 14.81 3.98
CA PHE A 240 -22.19 14.51 3.41
C PHE A 240 -21.07 15.16 4.24
N PRO A 241 -19.92 14.50 4.40
CA PRO A 241 -18.79 15.07 5.12
C PRO A 241 -18.32 16.41 4.57
N ASP A 242 -18.01 17.36 5.47
CA ASP A 242 -17.31 18.60 5.14
C ASP A 242 -15.78 18.47 5.32
N ALA A 243 -15.34 17.34 5.87
CA ALA A 243 -13.94 16.94 5.91
C ALA A 243 -13.80 15.42 5.78
N LEU A 244 -12.82 14.96 5.03
CA LEU A 244 -12.52 13.55 4.82
C LEU A 244 -11.06 13.24 5.15
N LEU A 245 -10.88 12.28 6.07
CA LEU A 245 -9.62 11.57 6.22
C LEU A 245 -9.59 10.40 5.22
N ILE A 246 -8.55 10.30 4.42
CA ILE A 246 -8.41 9.25 3.40
C ILE A 246 -7.16 8.43 3.70
N SER A 247 -7.29 7.11 3.68
CA SER A 247 -6.25 6.19 4.12
C SER A 247 -4.98 6.19 3.26
N ASN A 248 -5.04 6.61 2.00
CA ASN A 248 -3.86 6.82 1.18
C ASN A 248 -4.10 7.82 0.05
N ASP A 249 -3.01 8.34 -0.50
CA ASP A 249 -3.05 9.33 -1.59
C ASP A 249 -3.65 8.76 -2.89
N ALA A 250 -3.46 7.48 -3.15
CA ALA A 250 -4.02 6.85 -4.35
C ALA A 250 -5.54 6.96 -4.37
N MET A 251 -6.21 6.59 -3.27
CA MET A 251 -7.66 6.77 -3.14
C MET A 251 -8.05 8.25 -3.11
N ALA A 252 -7.24 9.13 -2.50
CA ALA A 252 -7.51 10.56 -2.46
C ALA A 252 -7.51 11.18 -3.87
N ILE A 253 -6.60 10.78 -4.75
CA ILE A 253 -6.59 11.19 -6.17
C ILE A 253 -7.87 10.75 -6.87
N GLY A 254 -8.33 9.53 -6.64
CA GLY A 254 -9.61 9.05 -7.15
C GLY A 254 -10.79 9.85 -6.61
N ALA A 255 -10.78 10.18 -5.31
CA ALA A 255 -11.78 11.01 -4.66
C ALA A 255 -11.84 12.43 -5.27
N LEU A 256 -10.68 13.06 -5.50
CA LEU A 256 -10.60 14.38 -6.14
C LEU A 256 -11.25 14.38 -7.52
N LYS A 257 -11.04 13.32 -8.31
CA LYS A 257 -11.70 13.17 -9.62
C LYS A 257 -13.22 13.09 -9.46
N ALA A 258 -13.73 12.31 -8.50
CA ALA A 258 -15.15 12.18 -8.25
C ALA A 258 -15.80 13.52 -7.80
N PHE A 259 -15.12 14.26 -6.93
CA PHE A 259 -15.57 15.58 -6.47
C PHE A 259 -15.60 16.60 -7.62
N LYS A 260 -14.56 16.62 -8.44
CA LYS A 260 -14.49 17.50 -9.61
C LYS A 260 -15.65 17.25 -10.59
N GLU A 261 -15.97 15.99 -10.87
CA GLU A 261 -17.09 15.61 -11.75
C GLU A 261 -18.45 15.95 -11.16
N ALA A 262 -18.54 16.03 -9.81
CA ALA A 262 -19.76 16.42 -9.07
C ALA A 262 -19.82 17.92 -8.76
N GLU A 263 -18.90 18.72 -9.30
CA GLU A 263 -18.81 20.17 -9.04
C GLU A 263 -18.72 20.52 -7.54
N ILE A 264 -17.96 19.71 -6.79
CA ILE A 264 -17.65 19.92 -5.37
C ILE A 264 -16.23 20.47 -5.26
N ASP A 265 -16.11 21.64 -4.68
CA ASP A 265 -14.82 22.30 -4.49
C ASP A 265 -14.04 21.72 -3.31
N VAL A 266 -12.79 21.32 -3.55
CA VAL A 266 -11.82 20.93 -2.54
C VAL A 266 -10.77 22.03 -2.44
N PRO A 267 -10.46 22.60 -1.27
CA PRO A 267 -10.95 22.23 0.05
C PRO A 267 -12.22 22.98 0.53
N LYS A 268 -12.86 23.79 -0.28
CA LYS A 268 -13.91 24.73 0.13
C LYS A 268 -15.18 24.04 0.63
N ASP A 269 -15.69 23.06 -0.11
CA ASP A 269 -16.90 22.31 0.25
C ASP A 269 -16.55 21.06 1.07
N VAL A 270 -15.41 20.41 0.77
CA VAL A 270 -14.89 19.24 1.47
C VAL A 270 -13.37 19.37 1.63
N SER A 271 -12.89 19.44 2.86
CA SER A 271 -11.45 19.38 3.15
C SER A 271 -10.95 17.94 3.12
N ILE A 272 -9.75 17.70 2.58
CA ILE A 272 -9.17 16.36 2.49
C ILE A 272 -7.78 16.36 3.12
N ILE A 273 -7.53 15.34 3.95
CA ILE A 273 -6.18 14.97 4.39
C ILE A 273 -6.00 13.48 4.08
N SER A 274 -4.88 13.12 3.48
CA SER A 274 -4.53 11.74 3.15
C SER A 274 -3.21 11.32 3.78
N PHE A 275 -2.94 10.01 3.81
CA PHE A 275 -1.66 9.47 4.22
C PHE A 275 -0.77 9.21 3.01
N ASN A 276 0.53 9.19 3.24
CA ASN A 276 1.69 8.76 2.45
C ASN A 276 2.55 9.89 1.89
N ASP A 277 2.03 11.09 1.64
CA ASP A 277 2.77 12.24 1.05
C ASP A 277 3.57 11.85 -0.20
N THR A 278 2.91 11.15 -1.11
CA THR A 278 3.52 10.70 -2.36
C THR A 278 3.77 11.86 -3.32
N ILE A 279 4.70 11.68 -4.26
CA ILE A 279 4.92 12.68 -5.33
C ILE A 279 3.61 13.00 -6.07
N SER A 280 2.76 11.99 -6.29
CA SER A 280 1.48 12.18 -6.96
C SER A 280 0.53 13.07 -6.17
N ALA A 281 0.57 13.03 -4.82
CA ALA A 281 -0.23 13.89 -3.96
C ALA A 281 0.17 15.37 -4.07
N GLN A 282 1.46 15.64 -4.17
CA GLN A 282 2.00 17.01 -4.31
C GLN A 282 1.59 17.66 -5.62
N TYR A 283 1.41 16.87 -6.69
CA TYR A 283 1.01 17.34 -8.03
C TYR A 283 -0.48 17.12 -8.33
N ALA A 284 -1.27 16.65 -7.38
CA ALA A 284 -2.73 16.60 -7.50
C ALA A 284 -3.33 18.01 -7.60
N ASN A 285 -4.56 18.11 -8.06
CA ASN A 285 -5.25 19.42 -8.17
C ASN A 285 -6.61 19.39 -7.46
N PRO A 286 -6.72 20.03 -6.26
CA PRO A 286 -5.67 20.70 -5.52
C PRO A 286 -4.60 19.73 -4.99
N PRO A 287 -3.39 20.23 -4.63
CA PRO A 287 -2.41 19.42 -3.91
C PRO A 287 -3.00 18.85 -2.62
N LEU A 288 -2.66 17.60 -2.31
CA LEU A 288 -3.10 16.94 -1.08
C LEU A 288 -2.16 17.24 0.09
N SER A 289 -2.71 17.17 1.30
CA SER A 289 -1.99 17.31 2.57
C SER A 289 -2.16 16.06 3.40
#